data_a8dd9417ea87f4db25b44a129810bc6b
#
_entry.id   a8dd9417ea87f4db25b44a129810bc6b
#
_cell.length_a   1.000
_cell.length_b   1.000
_cell.length_c   1.000
_cell.angle_alpha   90.00
_cell.angle_beta   90.00
_cell.angle_gamma   90.00
#
_symmetry.space_group_name_H-M   'P 1'
#
loop_
_entity.id
_entity.type
_entity.pdbx_description
1 polymer ?
#
loop_
_entity_poly.entity_id
_entity_poly.type
_entity_poly.pdbx_seq_one_letter_code
_entity_poly.pdbx_strand_id
1 'polypeptide(L)'
;MTETKMTFKDLGLPEFILNAVADLGFETPSPIQQICIPHLLEGRDVLDMAQTGSGKTAAFSLPILAQIDPTEKHPQLLVMAPTRELAIQVADACEQFVKYAKGINIVTLYGGQRYDIQLRALKQGAQVVVGTPGRILDHLRRGTLSLAELKAIVLDEADEMLRMGFIDDVETVMAELPEHHQTALFSATMPEPIRRITKRFMKDPQEVKIKATQQSAPDIAQSCWYVHGFRKNDALLRFLEVEDFDAAIIFTRTKTGTLDVTELLEKHGFRAAALNGDMTQQLREQTLDRLRSGSLDIVVATDVAARGIDIERISLVVNYDIPLDAESYVHRIGRTGRAGRSGRALLFVEPRERRLLRNVEHLIKKNIEEVELPNHEVLQACRRKKFKDKITAQLEHHDLDLYRELLEDMFTADQSQEDIAAAMMMLLQGKQKLILPPDPVVDKKARRDRNERGDRRENPRSSERRGERKGYGNPQPMDLYRIEVGRGDGVEVRHIVGAIANEGDINSRYIGHIKLYDDYSTIELPQGMPKELLQQFAKTRVLNKQMRMSFIGEAKGERGGDNFGGKRRGGRFEDKGFKGDRKFKEKSHRTFKEKREFRK
;
A
#
# COMPACT_ATOMS: atom_id res chain seq x y z
N MET A 1 -16.76 11.03 -44.34
CA MET A 1 -17.79 11.48 -43.40
C MET A 1 -17.09 11.91 -42.15
N THR A 2 -17.01 13.19 -41.89
CA THR A 2 -16.46 13.73 -40.65
C THR A 2 -17.40 13.33 -39.50
N GLU A 3 -17.00 12.37 -38.66
CA GLU A 3 -17.72 12.10 -37.41
C GLU A 3 -17.80 13.39 -36.62
N THR A 4 -19.00 13.96 -36.51
CA THR A 4 -19.28 15.12 -35.67
C THR A 4 -18.98 14.69 -34.23
N LYS A 5 -17.88 15.13 -33.66
CA LYS A 5 -17.53 14.85 -32.25
C LYS A 5 -18.62 15.46 -31.37
N MET A 6 -19.25 14.64 -30.53
CA MET A 6 -20.22 15.07 -29.52
C MET A 6 -19.57 16.07 -28.57
N THR A 7 -20.27 17.15 -28.26
CA THR A 7 -19.84 18.19 -27.32
C THR A 7 -20.69 18.16 -26.05
N PHE A 8 -20.26 18.86 -24.98
CA PHE A 8 -21.07 18.96 -23.76
C PHE A 8 -22.42 19.64 -23.97
N LYS A 9 -22.55 20.50 -24.99
CA LYS A 9 -23.81 21.14 -25.36
C LYS A 9 -24.88 20.14 -25.85
N ASP A 10 -24.43 19.04 -26.46
CA ASP A 10 -25.30 18.00 -27.00
C ASP A 10 -25.87 17.09 -25.90
N LEU A 11 -25.35 17.22 -24.63
CA LEU A 11 -25.75 16.37 -23.48
C LEU A 11 -26.94 16.95 -22.69
N GLY A 12 -27.48 18.11 -23.05
CA GLY A 12 -28.67 18.70 -22.38
C GLY A 12 -28.35 19.37 -21.02
N LEU A 13 -27.10 19.69 -20.74
CA LEU A 13 -26.69 20.38 -19.51
C LEU A 13 -27.08 21.87 -19.54
N PRO A 14 -27.46 22.49 -18.40
CA PRO A 14 -27.82 23.89 -18.33
C PRO A 14 -26.60 24.80 -18.54
N GLU A 15 -26.87 26.05 -18.97
CA GLU A 15 -25.85 27.01 -19.38
C GLU A 15 -24.80 27.30 -18.28
N PHE A 16 -25.20 27.35 -17.01
CA PHE A 16 -24.26 27.59 -15.90
C PHE A 16 -23.22 26.46 -15.76
N ILE A 17 -23.62 25.21 -16.02
CA ILE A 17 -22.71 24.04 -16.05
C ILE A 17 -21.82 24.11 -17.30
N LEU A 18 -22.39 24.40 -18.47
CA LEU A 18 -21.63 24.51 -19.72
C LEU A 18 -20.52 25.56 -19.65
N ASN A 19 -20.80 26.71 -19.02
CA ASN A 19 -19.83 27.76 -18.82
C ASN A 19 -18.70 27.31 -17.87
N ALA A 20 -19.03 26.59 -16.80
CA ALA A 20 -18.03 26.07 -15.88
C ALA A 20 -17.13 25.01 -16.54
N VAL A 21 -17.73 24.12 -17.34
CA VAL A 21 -17.01 23.09 -18.10
C VAL A 21 -16.07 23.71 -19.15
N ALA A 22 -16.51 24.79 -19.83
CA ALA A 22 -15.68 25.53 -20.79
C ALA A 22 -14.49 26.22 -20.12
N ASP A 23 -14.68 26.86 -18.96
CA ASP A 23 -13.60 27.46 -18.17
C ASP A 23 -12.52 26.46 -17.74
N LEU A 24 -12.94 25.21 -17.49
CA LEU A 24 -12.04 24.12 -17.13
C LEU A 24 -11.31 23.50 -18.34
N GLY A 25 -11.59 23.99 -19.55
CA GLY A 25 -10.97 23.50 -20.78
C GLY A 25 -11.50 22.13 -21.25
N PHE A 26 -12.67 21.72 -20.80
CA PHE A 26 -13.30 20.48 -21.24
C PHE A 26 -14.01 20.70 -22.58
N GLU A 27 -13.40 20.28 -23.69
CA GLU A 27 -13.95 20.47 -25.04
C GLU A 27 -14.92 19.35 -25.44
N THR A 28 -14.52 18.10 -25.21
CA THR A 28 -15.29 16.92 -25.61
C THR A 28 -15.54 16.00 -24.43
N PRO A 29 -16.78 15.51 -24.22
CA PRO A 29 -17.07 14.59 -23.14
C PRO A 29 -16.38 13.23 -23.37
N SER A 30 -15.84 12.66 -22.29
CA SER A 30 -15.27 11.31 -22.30
C SER A 30 -16.35 10.25 -22.55
N PRO A 31 -16.00 9.02 -22.96
CA PRO A 31 -16.99 7.97 -23.24
C PRO A 31 -17.94 7.68 -22.06
N ILE A 32 -17.44 7.75 -20.82
CA ILE A 32 -18.28 7.56 -19.63
C ILE A 32 -19.26 8.72 -19.46
N GLN A 33 -18.82 9.95 -19.72
CA GLN A 33 -19.67 11.14 -19.61
C GLN A 33 -20.78 11.11 -20.66
N GLN A 34 -20.45 10.73 -21.89
CA GLN A 34 -21.45 10.62 -22.97
C GLN A 34 -22.58 9.65 -22.64
N ILE A 35 -22.29 8.57 -21.93
CA ILE A 35 -23.28 7.54 -21.58
C ILE A 35 -23.99 7.89 -20.25
N CYS A 36 -23.25 8.26 -19.20
CA CYS A 36 -23.84 8.45 -17.87
C CYS A 36 -24.67 9.72 -17.75
N ILE A 37 -24.23 10.84 -18.37
CA ILE A 37 -24.88 12.15 -18.18
C ILE A 37 -26.34 12.12 -18.62
N PRO A 38 -26.73 11.62 -19.81
CA PRO A 38 -28.13 11.57 -20.22
C PRO A 38 -29.01 10.76 -19.27
N HIS A 39 -28.55 9.57 -18.86
CA HIS A 39 -29.32 8.70 -17.94
C HIS A 39 -29.52 9.35 -16.57
N LEU A 40 -28.49 10.00 -16.04
CA LEU A 40 -28.61 10.69 -14.76
C LEU A 40 -29.48 11.95 -14.84
N LEU A 41 -29.52 12.66 -15.97
CA LEU A 41 -30.46 13.77 -16.21
C LEU A 41 -31.92 13.28 -16.29
N GLU A 42 -32.15 12.05 -16.80
CA GLU A 42 -33.46 11.42 -16.84
C GLU A 42 -33.91 10.85 -15.47
N GLY A 43 -33.10 10.97 -14.43
CA GLY A 43 -33.40 10.45 -13.09
C GLY A 43 -33.25 8.93 -12.94
N ARG A 44 -32.58 8.25 -13.88
CA ARG A 44 -32.35 6.80 -13.81
C ARG A 44 -31.15 6.49 -12.90
N ASP A 45 -31.21 5.32 -12.27
CA ASP A 45 -30.06 4.75 -11.58
C ASP A 45 -28.97 4.32 -12.57
N VAL A 46 -27.70 4.57 -12.21
CA VAL A 46 -26.56 4.22 -13.06
C VAL A 46 -25.57 3.36 -12.27
N LEU A 47 -25.19 2.23 -12.87
CA LEU A 47 -24.14 1.35 -12.40
C LEU A 47 -22.97 1.36 -13.38
N ASP A 48 -21.87 2.00 -13.00
CA ASP A 48 -20.68 2.09 -13.84
C ASP A 48 -19.53 1.19 -13.34
N MET A 49 -18.93 0.48 -14.31
CA MET A 49 -17.73 -0.35 -14.09
C MET A 49 -16.55 0.19 -14.89
N ALA A 50 -16.11 1.41 -14.60
CA ALA A 50 -14.96 2.01 -15.24
C ALA A 50 -13.78 2.20 -14.26
N GLN A 51 -12.57 2.17 -14.80
CA GLN A 51 -11.33 2.42 -14.03
C GLN A 51 -11.22 3.88 -13.60
N THR A 52 -10.35 4.16 -12.62
CA THR A 52 -10.01 5.53 -12.20
C THR A 52 -9.39 6.33 -13.35
N GLY A 53 -9.64 7.65 -13.38
CA GLY A 53 -9.11 8.55 -14.43
C GLY A 53 -9.95 8.62 -15.71
N SER A 54 -11.11 7.97 -15.78
CA SER A 54 -12.01 8.00 -16.93
C SER A 54 -12.94 9.24 -17.01
N GLY A 55 -12.87 10.13 -16.02
CA GLY A 55 -13.75 11.31 -15.93
C GLY A 55 -15.07 11.07 -15.18
N LYS A 56 -15.12 10.08 -14.27
CA LYS A 56 -16.31 9.72 -13.47
C LYS A 56 -16.87 10.88 -12.68
N THR A 57 -16.02 11.66 -12.02
CA THR A 57 -16.47 12.78 -11.17
C THR A 57 -17.36 13.74 -11.94
N ALA A 58 -16.96 14.15 -13.13
CA ALA A 58 -17.81 14.98 -13.99
C ALA A 58 -19.02 14.23 -14.52
N ALA A 59 -18.90 12.91 -14.80
CA ALA A 59 -19.99 12.09 -15.31
C ALA A 59 -21.20 12.03 -14.35
N PHE A 60 -20.97 11.98 -13.05
CA PHE A 60 -22.06 12.01 -12.08
C PHE A 60 -22.38 13.41 -11.54
N SER A 61 -21.36 14.25 -11.33
CA SER A 61 -21.59 15.56 -10.71
C SER A 61 -22.35 16.52 -11.63
N LEU A 62 -21.98 16.63 -12.92
CA LEU A 62 -22.59 17.59 -13.84
C LEU A 62 -24.12 17.41 -13.95
N PRO A 63 -24.66 16.19 -14.22
CA PRO A 63 -26.11 16.01 -14.38
C PRO A 63 -26.88 16.16 -13.07
N ILE A 64 -26.31 15.73 -11.92
CA ILE A 64 -27.01 15.81 -10.64
C ILE A 64 -27.00 17.24 -10.12
N LEU A 65 -25.86 17.95 -10.24
CA LEU A 65 -25.75 19.38 -9.87
C LEU A 65 -26.70 20.27 -10.72
N ALA A 66 -26.96 19.89 -11.96
CA ALA A 66 -27.91 20.57 -12.83
C ALA A 66 -29.35 20.58 -12.29
N GLN A 67 -29.71 19.62 -11.41
CA GLN A 67 -31.04 19.42 -10.85
C GLN A 67 -31.20 19.94 -9.41
N ILE A 68 -30.14 20.52 -8.84
CA ILE A 68 -30.16 21.06 -7.47
C ILE A 68 -30.92 22.36 -7.40
N ASP A 69 -31.88 22.46 -6.47
CA ASP A 69 -32.55 23.70 -6.13
C ASP A 69 -31.76 24.48 -5.07
N PRO A 70 -31.17 25.63 -5.41
CA PRO A 70 -30.38 26.42 -4.46
C PRO A 70 -31.22 27.11 -3.37
N THR A 71 -32.55 27.17 -3.51
CA THR A 71 -33.43 27.80 -2.52
C THR A 71 -33.68 26.91 -1.31
N GLU A 72 -33.58 25.60 -1.47
CA GLU A 72 -33.78 24.61 -0.43
C GLU A 72 -32.48 24.39 0.35
N LYS A 73 -32.57 24.45 1.70
CA LYS A 73 -31.38 24.42 2.58
C LYS A 73 -31.11 23.04 3.19
N HIS A 74 -31.58 21.98 2.57
CA HIS A 74 -31.33 20.59 2.99
C HIS A 74 -30.48 19.87 1.95
N PRO A 75 -29.84 18.74 2.34
CA PRO A 75 -29.08 17.91 1.42
C PRO A 75 -29.96 17.33 0.32
N GLN A 76 -29.59 17.56 -0.93
CA GLN A 76 -30.24 17.02 -2.13
C GLN A 76 -29.33 16.01 -2.82
N LEU A 77 -28.01 16.16 -2.69
CA LEU A 77 -27.00 15.22 -3.18
C LEU A 77 -26.10 14.77 -2.04
N LEU A 78 -25.95 13.45 -1.90
CA LEU A 78 -24.94 12.85 -1.04
C LEU A 78 -23.93 12.08 -1.90
N VAL A 79 -22.64 12.37 -1.77
CA VAL A 79 -21.55 11.60 -2.38
C VAL A 79 -20.76 10.91 -1.29
N MET A 80 -20.69 9.58 -1.33
CA MET A 80 -19.83 8.78 -0.45
C MET A 80 -18.54 8.39 -1.18
N ALA A 81 -17.41 8.66 -0.55
CA ALA A 81 -16.08 8.34 -1.05
C ALA A 81 -15.28 7.56 0.02
N PRO A 82 -14.39 6.61 -0.37
CA PRO A 82 -13.65 5.77 0.57
C PRO A 82 -12.66 6.54 1.43
N THR A 83 -12.12 7.66 0.92
CA THR A 83 -11.08 8.44 1.59
C THR A 83 -11.42 9.91 1.69
N ARG A 84 -10.77 10.58 2.64
CA ARG A 84 -10.90 12.02 2.88
C ARG A 84 -10.46 12.83 1.68
N GLU A 85 -9.33 12.41 1.09
CA GLU A 85 -8.73 13.07 -0.05
C GLU A 85 -9.66 13.04 -1.26
N LEU A 86 -10.26 11.87 -1.55
CA LEU A 86 -11.23 11.76 -2.63
C LEU A 86 -12.49 12.56 -2.35
N ALA A 87 -12.98 12.58 -1.10
CA ALA A 87 -14.14 13.40 -0.73
C ALA A 87 -13.85 14.91 -0.95
N ILE A 88 -12.66 15.38 -0.59
CA ILE A 88 -12.24 16.78 -0.85
C ILE A 88 -12.16 17.04 -2.36
N GLN A 89 -11.51 16.15 -3.13
CA GLN A 89 -11.39 16.31 -4.59
C GLN A 89 -12.75 16.37 -5.29
N VAL A 90 -13.68 15.51 -4.87
CA VAL A 90 -15.05 15.53 -5.42
C VAL A 90 -15.76 16.84 -5.04
N ALA A 91 -15.61 17.30 -3.80
CA ALA A 91 -16.21 18.56 -3.36
C ALA A 91 -15.63 19.76 -4.15
N ASP A 92 -14.29 19.84 -4.27
CA ASP A 92 -13.61 20.87 -5.04
C ASP A 92 -14.06 20.88 -6.51
N ALA A 93 -14.21 19.70 -7.12
CA ALA A 93 -14.73 19.58 -8.48
C ALA A 93 -16.18 20.07 -8.57
N CYS A 94 -17.03 19.67 -7.61
CA CYS A 94 -18.42 20.16 -7.55
C CYS A 94 -18.48 21.70 -7.40
N GLU A 95 -17.63 22.30 -6.55
CA GLU A 95 -17.53 23.76 -6.41
C GLU A 95 -17.17 24.44 -7.74
N GLN A 96 -16.23 23.88 -8.47
CA GLN A 96 -15.85 24.38 -9.78
C GLN A 96 -17.00 24.28 -10.80
N PHE A 97 -17.76 23.17 -10.78
CA PHE A 97 -18.89 22.95 -11.70
C PHE A 97 -20.08 23.88 -11.41
N VAL A 98 -20.29 24.28 -10.16
CA VAL A 98 -21.36 25.21 -9.78
C VAL A 98 -20.91 26.65 -9.67
N LYS A 99 -19.71 27.00 -10.14
CA LYS A 99 -19.12 28.34 -10.07
C LYS A 99 -20.07 29.45 -10.53
N TYR A 100 -20.90 29.18 -11.51
CA TYR A 100 -21.88 30.10 -12.09
C TYR A 100 -23.30 29.96 -11.50
N ALA A 101 -23.53 28.99 -10.61
CA ALA A 101 -24.77 28.83 -9.86
C ALA A 101 -24.66 29.52 -8.48
N LYS A 102 -25.59 30.46 -8.19
CA LYS A 102 -25.59 31.13 -6.90
C LYS A 102 -26.41 30.32 -5.89
N GLY A 103 -25.92 30.18 -4.66
CA GLY A 103 -26.67 29.64 -3.54
C GLY A 103 -26.54 28.12 -3.31
N ILE A 104 -25.72 27.41 -4.08
CA ILE A 104 -25.40 25.99 -3.82
C ILE A 104 -24.22 25.91 -2.86
N ASN A 105 -24.44 25.34 -1.69
CA ASN A 105 -23.43 25.10 -0.67
C ASN A 105 -23.02 23.63 -0.67
N ILE A 106 -21.71 23.40 -0.74
CA ILE A 106 -21.09 22.08 -0.71
C ILE A 106 -20.39 21.88 0.63
N VAL A 107 -20.65 20.80 1.32
CA VAL A 107 -20.09 20.51 2.64
C VAL A 107 -19.37 19.16 2.62
N THR A 108 -18.13 19.13 3.13
CA THR A 108 -17.32 17.93 3.26
C THR A 108 -17.43 17.35 4.67
N LEU A 109 -17.73 16.04 4.77
CA LEU A 109 -17.84 15.30 6.04
C LEU A 109 -16.86 14.13 6.07
N TYR A 110 -15.72 14.31 6.74
CA TYR A 110 -14.70 13.25 6.87
C TYR A 110 -14.07 13.24 8.27
N GLY A 111 -13.52 12.10 8.65
CA GLY A 111 -12.87 11.94 9.94
C GLY A 111 -11.55 12.69 10.05
N GLY A 112 -11.17 13.19 11.25
CA GLY A 112 -9.94 13.93 11.51
C GLY A 112 -10.07 15.44 11.38
N GLN A 113 -11.07 15.96 10.68
CA GLN A 113 -11.45 17.36 10.73
C GLN A 113 -12.21 17.66 12.03
N ARG A 114 -12.06 18.87 12.57
CA ARG A 114 -12.76 19.33 13.76
C ARG A 114 -14.28 19.31 13.53
N TYR A 115 -15.00 18.72 14.46
CA TYR A 115 -16.45 18.50 14.36
C TYR A 115 -17.25 19.81 14.31
N ASP A 116 -16.81 20.85 15.04
CA ASP A 116 -17.45 22.15 15.08
C ASP A 116 -17.47 22.87 13.73
N ILE A 117 -16.46 22.64 12.86
CA ILE A 117 -16.43 23.19 11.50
C ILE A 117 -17.54 22.57 10.68
N GLN A 118 -17.67 21.22 10.71
CA GLN A 118 -18.69 20.48 9.97
C GLN A 118 -20.10 20.86 10.46
N LEU A 119 -20.30 20.99 11.77
CA LEU A 119 -21.58 21.42 12.35
C LEU A 119 -22.00 22.81 11.90
N ARG A 120 -21.05 23.76 11.84
CA ARG A 120 -21.34 25.13 11.37
C ARG A 120 -21.75 25.13 9.91
N ALA A 121 -21.01 24.38 9.08
CA ALA A 121 -21.31 24.27 7.65
C ALA A 121 -22.69 23.64 7.40
N LEU A 122 -23.04 22.56 8.08
CA LEU A 122 -24.36 21.93 7.98
C LEU A 122 -25.49 22.85 8.45
N LYS A 123 -25.29 23.63 9.51
CA LYS A 123 -26.30 24.60 10.02
C LYS A 123 -26.54 25.78 9.07
N GLN A 124 -25.58 26.15 8.25
CA GLN A 124 -25.75 27.19 7.21
C GLN A 124 -26.65 26.71 6.06
N GLY A 125 -26.87 25.40 5.95
CA GLY A 125 -27.59 24.72 4.89
C GLY A 125 -26.62 24.22 3.82
N ALA A 126 -26.76 22.94 3.46
CA ALA A 126 -25.92 22.28 2.47
C ALA A 126 -26.81 21.53 1.48
N GLN A 127 -26.77 21.87 0.21
CA GLN A 127 -27.46 21.13 -0.83
C GLN A 127 -26.66 19.91 -1.28
N VAL A 128 -25.34 19.98 -1.18
CA VAL A 128 -24.43 18.90 -1.54
C VAL A 128 -23.59 18.51 -0.32
N VAL A 129 -23.63 17.23 0.02
CA VAL A 129 -22.79 16.65 1.06
C VAL A 129 -21.87 15.62 0.43
N VAL A 130 -20.56 15.77 0.64
CA VAL A 130 -19.54 14.83 0.17
C VAL A 130 -18.81 14.30 1.39
N GLY A 131 -18.66 12.98 1.54
CA GLY A 131 -17.99 12.51 2.75
C GLY A 131 -17.59 11.05 2.76
N THR A 132 -16.95 10.65 3.86
CA THR A 132 -16.59 9.25 4.11
C THR A 132 -17.70 8.54 4.91
N PRO A 133 -17.99 7.24 4.65
CA PRO A 133 -19.13 6.54 5.23
C PRO A 133 -19.24 6.68 6.74
N GLY A 134 -18.17 6.39 7.50
CA GLY A 134 -18.22 6.43 8.96
C GLY A 134 -18.50 7.83 9.54
N ARG A 135 -18.08 8.95 8.89
CA ARG A 135 -18.37 10.30 9.37
C ARG A 135 -19.78 10.73 9.01
N ILE A 136 -20.29 10.36 7.84
CA ILE A 136 -21.69 10.56 7.45
C ILE A 136 -22.60 9.85 8.47
N LEU A 137 -22.31 8.59 8.75
CA LEU A 137 -23.08 7.80 9.72
C LEU A 137 -23.04 8.39 11.14
N ASP A 138 -21.89 8.94 11.58
CA ASP A 138 -21.80 9.64 12.88
C ASP A 138 -22.72 10.87 12.94
N HIS A 139 -22.78 11.67 11.86
CA HIS A 139 -23.70 12.81 11.77
C HIS A 139 -25.17 12.41 11.73
N LEU A 140 -25.52 11.32 11.03
CA LEU A 140 -26.88 10.76 11.02
C LEU A 140 -27.30 10.30 12.41
N ARG A 141 -26.46 9.51 13.09
CA ARG A 141 -26.73 9.01 14.46
C ARG A 141 -26.89 10.13 15.48
N ARG A 142 -26.23 11.26 15.28
CA ARG A 142 -26.35 12.45 16.14
C ARG A 142 -27.52 13.37 15.76
N GLY A 143 -28.24 13.06 14.69
CA GLY A 143 -29.32 13.90 14.17
C GLY A 143 -28.84 15.26 13.64
N THR A 144 -27.57 15.42 13.32
CA THR A 144 -26.97 16.65 12.78
C THR A 144 -26.96 16.72 11.27
N LEU A 145 -27.24 15.60 10.62
CA LEU A 145 -27.48 15.43 9.19
C LEU A 145 -28.83 14.70 9.04
N SER A 146 -29.69 15.16 8.14
CA SER A 146 -30.92 14.48 7.73
C SER A 146 -30.86 14.23 6.22
N LEU A 147 -31.27 13.04 5.79
CA LEU A 147 -31.36 12.64 4.40
C LEU A 147 -32.80 12.49 3.91
N ALA A 148 -33.79 12.94 4.71
CA ALA A 148 -35.21 12.75 4.41
C ALA A 148 -35.67 13.34 3.07
N GLU A 149 -35.02 14.41 2.62
CA GLU A 149 -35.32 15.12 1.36
C GLU A 149 -34.23 14.92 0.30
N LEU A 150 -33.42 13.84 0.43
CA LEU A 150 -32.34 13.57 -0.50
C LEU A 150 -32.87 13.15 -1.86
N LYS A 151 -32.40 13.79 -2.93
CA LYS A 151 -32.78 13.48 -4.32
C LYS A 151 -31.87 12.44 -4.96
N ALA A 152 -30.58 12.51 -4.68
CA ALA A 152 -29.59 11.60 -5.29
C ALA A 152 -28.48 11.19 -4.30
N ILE A 153 -28.01 9.95 -4.48
CA ILE A 153 -26.82 9.44 -3.82
C ILE A 153 -25.82 8.91 -4.84
N VAL A 154 -24.55 9.17 -4.60
CA VAL A 154 -23.43 8.65 -5.38
C VAL A 154 -22.51 7.84 -4.47
N LEU A 155 -22.19 6.62 -4.89
CA LEU A 155 -21.15 5.77 -4.31
C LEU A 155 -19.95 5.78 -5.25
N ASP A 156 -18.90 6.51 -4.92
CA ASP A 156 -17.68 6.56 -5.73
C ASP A 156 -16.61 5.63 -5.15
N GLU A 157 -15.94 4.85 -6.01
CA GLU A 157 -14.99 3.80 -5.64
C GLU A 157 -15.58 2.81 -4.62
N ALA A 158 -16.76 2.24 -4.90
CA ALA A 158 -17.48 1.37 -3.97
C ALA A 158 -16.69 0.12 -3.58
N ASP A 159 -15.89 -0.45 -4.48
CA ASP A 159 -14.99 -1.58 -4.21
C ASP A 159 -13.87 -1.20 -3.22
N GLU A 160 -13.40 0.03 -3.24
CA GLU A 160 -12.45 0.52 -2.26
C GLU A 160 -13.09 0.73 -0.88
N MET A 161 -14.35 1.20 -0.83
CA MET A 161 -15.11 1.25 0.43
C MET A 161 -15.26 -0.14 1.03
N LEU A 162 -15.52 -1.17 0.21
CA LEU A 162 -15.56 -2.57 0.65
C LEU A 162 -14.21 -3.03 1.22
N ARG A 163 -13.10 -2.77 0.51
CA ARG A 163 -11.75 -3.14 0.98
C ARG A 163 -11.36 -2.47 2.28
N MET A 164 -11.87 -1.27 2.53
CA MET A 164 -11.66 -0.53 3.79
C MET A 164 -12.58 -0.97 4.92
N GLY A 165 -13.51 -1.91 4.67
CA GLY A 165 -14.45 -2.42 5.67
C GLY A 165 -15.66 -1.51 5.92
N PHE A 166 -15.93 -0.55 5.03
CA PHE A 166 -17.07 0.39 5.18
C PHE A 166 -18.39 -0.12 4.62
N ILE A 167 -18.45 -1.39 4.18
CA ILE A 167 -19.64 -1.91 3.49
C ILE A 167 -20.91 -1.85 4.40
N ASP A 168 -20.76 -2.17 5.67
CA ASP A 168 -21.87 -2.15 6.62
C ASP A 168 -22.32 -0.70 6.94
N ASP A 169 -21.36 0.24 6.99
CA ASP A 169 -21.65 1.66 7.14
C ASP A 169 -22.42 2.19 5.92
N VAL A 170 -21.98 1.79 4.69
CA VAL A 170 -22.65 2.14 3.44
C VAL A 170 -24.08 1.59 3.42
N GLU A 171 -24.28 0.30 3.73
CA GLU A 171 -25.62 -0.31 3.78
C GLU A 171 -26.51 0.39 4.81
N THR A 172 -25.95 0.82 5.95
CA THR A 172 -26.70 1.55 6.98
C THR A 172 -27.13 2.93 6.48
N VAL A 173 -26.25 3.68 5.82
CA VAL A 173 -26.60 4.99 5.23
C VAL A 173 -27.65 4.83 4.14
N MET A 174 -27.51 3.83 3.26
CA MET A 174 -28.47 3.54 2.19
C MET A 174 -29.86 3.18 2.72
N ALA A 175 -29.95 2.59 3.92
CA ALA A 175 -31.22 2.25 4.55
C ALA A 175 -31.97 3.48 5.15
N GLU A 176 -31.28 4.60 5.37
CA GLU A 176 -31.85 5.87 5.87
C GLU A 176 -32.37 6.78 4.73
N LEU A 177 -32.23 6.36 3.47
CA LEU A 177 -32.64 7.17 2.31
C LEU A 177 -34.16 7.16 2.12
N PRO A 178 -34.73 8.24 1.56
CA PRO A 178 -36.15 8.29 1.21
C PRO A 178 -36.47 7.24 0.13
N GLU A 179 -37.74 6.84 0.04
CA GLU A 179 -38.21 5.81 -0.92
C GLU A 179 -37.92 6.20 -2.39
N HIS A 180 -38.03 7.49 -2.68
CA HIS A 180 -37.78 8.04 -4.02
C HIS A 180 -36.46 8.82 -4.02
N HIS A 181 -35.42 8.19 -4.50
CA HIS A 181 -34.11 8.80 -4.74
C HIS A 181 -33.44 8.14 -5.95
N GLN A 182 -32.50 8.82 -6.56
CA GLN A 182 -31.64 8.31 -7.62
C GLN A 182 -30.35 7.77 -7.02
N THR A 183 -29.87 6.62 -7.50
CA THR A 183 -28.58 6.05 -7.07
C THR A 183 -27.62 5.94 -8.25
N ALA A 184 -26.41 6.46 -8.08
CA ALA A 184 -25.30 6.26 -9.01
C ALA A 184 -24.15 5.53 -8.29
N LEU A 185 -23.76 4.36 -8.79
CA LEU A 185 -22.70 3.54 -8.20
C LEU A 185 -21.55 3.40 -9.20
N PHE A 186 -20.36 3.82 -8.78
CA PHE A 186 -19.12 3.75 -9.54
C PHE A 186 -18.14 2.81 -8.84
N SER A 187 -17.68 1.80 -9.55
CA SER A 187 -16.77 0.78 -9.03
C SER A 187 -15.87 0.24 -10.14
N ALA A 188 -14.60 0.00 -9.87
CA ALA A 188 -13.72 -0.65 -10.84
C ALA A 188 -13.99 -2.16 -10.91
N THR A 189 -14.50 -2.75 -9.83
CA THR A 189 -14.78 -4.20 -9.71
C THR A 189 -16.16 -4.45 -9.14
N MET A 190 -16.72 -5.65 -9.39
CA MET A 190 -18.07 -6.01 -8.96
C MET A 190 -18.07 -7.30 -8.11
N PRO A 191 -17.47 -7.29 -6.92
CA PRO A 191 -17.52 -8.40 -5.99
C PRO A 191 -18.94 -8.60 -5.44
N GLU A 192 -19.23 -9.78 -4.89
CA GLU A 192 -20.57 -10.15 -4.43
C GLU A 192 -21.20 -9.16 -3.42
N PRO A 193 -20.48 -8.56 -2.44
CA PRO A 193 -21.07 -7.56 -1.56
C PRO A 193 -21.58 -6.32 -2.32
N ILE A 194 -20.84 -5.85 -3.34
CA ILE A 194 -21.29 -4.70 -4.17
C ILE A 194 -22.54 -5.09 -4.99
N ARG A 195 -22.57 -6.31 -5.57
CA ARG A 195 -23.76 -6.81 -6.26
C ARG A 195 -24.99 -6.89 -5.35
N ARG A 196 -24.78 -7.22 -4.07
CA ARG A 196 -25.88 -7.22 -3.08
C ARG A 196 -26.44 -5.83 -2.85
N ILE A 197 -25.58 -4.81 -2.75
CA ILE A 197 -25.99 -3.41 -2.64
C ILE A 197 -26.78 -3.00 -3.88
N THR A 198 -26.28 -3.26 -5.08
CA THR A 198 -26.99 -2.89 -6.32
C THR A 198 -28.37 -3.54 -6.40
N LYS A 199 -28.49 -4.84 -6.11
CA LYS A 199 -29.77 -5.54 -6.13
C LYS A 199 -30.76 -5.06 -5.07
N ARG A 200 -30.27 -4.58 -3.93
CA ARG A 200 -31.12 -4.18 -2.81
C ARG A 200 -31.58 -2.72 -2.90
N PHE A 201 -30.73 -1.83 -3.36
CA PHE A 201 -30.93 -0.39 -3.25
C PHE A 201 -31.07 0.33 -4.60
N MET A 202 -30.81 -0.31 -5.73
CA MET A 202 -30.96 0.30 -7.05
C MET A 202 -32.19 -0.23 -7.79
N LYS A 203 -32.84 0.65 -8.55
CA LYS A 203 -34.06 0.35 -9.31
C LYS A 203 -33.73 0.35 -10.82
N ASP A 204 -33.72 -0.83 -11.44
CA ASP A 204 -33.44 -1.03 -12.88
C ASP A 204 -32.25 -0.18 -13.39
N PRO A 205 -31.05 -0.33 -12.77
CA PRO A 205 -29.93 0.53 -13.09
C PRO A 205 -29.44 0.34 -14.52
N GLN A 206 -29.07 1.44 -15.15
CA GLN A 206 -28.37 1.39 -16.43
C GLN A 206 -26.92 0.95 -16.21
N GLU A 207 -26.60 -0.25 -16.65
CA GLU A 207 -25.24 -0.79 -16.56
C GLU A 207 -24.36 -0.18 -17.66
N VAL A 208 -23.39 0.63 -17.25
CA VAL A 208 -22.39 1.23 -18.13
C VAL A 208 -21.11 0.40 -18.06
N LYS A 209 -20.73 -0.20 -19.18
CA LYS A 209 -19.50 -0.98 -19.31
C LYS A 209 -18.65 -0.39 -20.43
N ILE A 210 -17.67 0.43 -20.08
CA ILE A 210 -16.75 0.96 -21.08
C ILE A 210 -15.67 -0.09 -21.30
N LYS A 211 -15.66 -0.68 -22.50
CA LYS A 211 -14.50 -1.47 -22.92
C LYS A 211 -13.32 -0.52 -22.99
N ALA A 212 -12.28 -0.79 -22.21
CA ALA A 212 -11.03 -0.06 -22.31
C ALA A 212 -10.52 -0.15 -23.77
N THR A 213 -10.75 0.89 -24.53
CA THR A 213 -10.08 1.04 -25.83
C THR A 213 -8.62 1.39 -25.53
N GLN A 214 -7.69 0.88 -26.34
CA GLN A 214 -6.24 1.14 -26.17
C GLN A 214 -5.90 2.64 -26.11
N GLN A 215 -6.76 3.51 -26.59
CA GLN A 215 -6.61 4.97 -26.56
C GLN A 215 -6.99 5.62 -25.22
N SER A 216 -7.72 4.94 -24.33
CA SER A 216 -8.14 5.48 -23.03
C SER A 216 -7.38 4.90 -21.85
N ALA A 217 -6.50 3.93 -22.05
CA ALA A 217 -5.65 3.42 -20.98
C ALA A 217 -4.48 4.40 -20.74
N PRO A 218 -4.15 4.73 -19.48
CA PRO A 218 -2.98 5.54 -19.20
C PRO A 218 -1.73 4.91 -19.83
N ASP A 219 -0.91 5.72 -20.51
CA ASP A 219 0.37 5.28 -21.06
C ASP A 219 1.38 5.12 -19.92
N ILE A 220 1.35 3.94 -19.28
CA ILE A 220 2.25 3.59 -18.18
C ILE A 220 3.20 2.50 -18.62
N ALA A 221 4.48 2.86 -18.74
CA ALA A 221 5.56 1.90 -18.96
C ALA A 221 5.79 1.10 -17.68
N GLN A 222 5.55 -0.23 -17.75
CA GLN A 222 5.62 -1.11 -16.58
C GLN A 222 6.84 -2.03 -16.70
N SER A 223 7.63 -2.11 -15.64
CA SER A 223 8.80 -2.97 -15.56
C SER A 223 8.90 -3.65 -14.18
N CYS A 224 9.56 -4.80 -14.13
CA CYS A 224 9.82 -5.50 -12.87
C CYS A 224 11.29 -5.86 -12.73
N TRP A 225 11.77 -5.87 -11.49
CA TRP A 225 13.08 -6.36 -11.13
C TRP A 225 12.96 -7.50 -10.12
N TYR A 226 13.58 -8.64 -10.44
CA TYR A 226 13.63 -9.76 -9.50
C TYR A 226 14.72 -9.56 -8.46
N VAL A 227 14.33 -9.60 -7.18
CA VAL A 227 15.26 -9.43 -6.06
C VAL A 227 16.24 -10.60 -6.02
N HIS A 228 17.48 -10.35 -6.40
CA HIS A 228 18.55 -11.33 -6.37
C HIS A 228 19.92 -10.65 -6.28
N GLY A 229 20.79 -11.20 -5.44
CA GLY A 229 22.16 -10.73 -5.30
C GLY A 229 22.33 -9.41 -4.57
N PHE A 230 21.38 -8.50 -4.69
CA PHE A 230 21.36 -7.21 -4.02
C PHE A 230 20.16 -7.10 -3.06
N ARG A 231 20.28 -6.25 -2.04
CA ARG A 231 19.17 -5.93 -1.14
C ARG A 231 18.20 -4.98 -1.85
N LYS A 232 16.91 -5.04 -1.52
CA LYS A 232 15.90 -4.12 -2.07
C LYS A 232 16.29 -2.64 -1.91
N ASN A 233 16.89 -2.29 -0.77
CA ASN A 233 17.32 -0.92 -0.47
C ASN A 233 18.39 -0.43 -1.45
N ASP A 234 19.41 -1.25 -1.70
CA ASP A 234 20.49 -0.89 -2.61
C ASP A 234 19.98 -0.78 -4.07
N ALA A 235 19.05 -1.66 -4.44
CA ALA A 235 18.42 -1.62 -5.76
C ALA A 235 17.53 -0.37 -5.92
N LEU A 236 16.75 -0.01 -4.89
CA LEU A 236 15.90 1.18 -4.91
C LEU A 236 16.73 2.44 -5.17
N LEU A 237 17.84 2.60 -4.44
CA LEU A 237 18.73 3.75 -4.60
C LEU A 237 19.30 3.83 -6.03
N ARG A 238 19.72 2.69 -6.60
CA ARG A 238 20.26 2.62 -7.97
C ARG A 238 19.22 3.00 -9.02
N PHE A 239 18.00 2.47 -8.92
CA PHE A 239 16.91 2.82 -9.82
C PHE A 239 16.55 4.31 -9.73
N LEU A 240 16.35 4.84 -8.53
CA LEU A 240 16.01 6.25 -8.33
C LEU A 240 17.10 7.21 -8.80
N GLU A 241 18.35 6.79 -8.77
CA GLU A 241 19.46 7.63 -9.24
C GLU A 241 19.52 7.74 -10.78
N VAL A 242 19.15 6.64 -11.46
CA VAL A 242 19.19 6.56 -12.94
C VAL A 242 17.89 7.04 -13.56
N GLU A 243 16.75 6.81 -12.89
CA GLU A 243 15.44 7.23 -13.37
C GLU A 243 15.34 8.76 -13.41
N ASP A 244 14.70 9.25 -14.45
CA ASP A 244 14.29 10.66 -14.54
C ASP A 244 12.81 10.76 -14.19
N PHE A 245 12.50 11.52 -13.14
CA PHE A 245 11.12 11.67 -12.65
C PHE A 245 10.90 13.05 -12.01
N ASP A 246 9.72 13.58 -12.17
CA ASP A 246 9.30 14.84 -11.53
C ASP A 246 8.95 14.62 -10.05
N ALA A 247 8.13 13.61 -9.78
CA ALA A 247 7.83 13.12 -8.45
C ALA A 247 7.59 11.60 -8.48
N ALA A 248 7.87 10.94 -7.34
CA ALA A 248 7.69 9.51 -7.20
C ALA A 248 6.84 9.14 -5.97
N ILE A 249 6.06 8.09 -6.11
CA ILE A 249 5.41 7.41 -4.98
C ILE A 249 5.94 5.99 -4.85
N ILE A 250 6.37 5.63 -3.64
CA ILE A 250 6.95 4.32 -3.33
C ILE A 250 5.99 3.58 -2.39
N PHE A 251 5.52 2.42 -2.82
CA PHE A 251 4.59 1.61 -2.04
C PHE A 251 5.31 0.56 -1.20
N THR A 252 5.09 0.60 0.11
CA THR A 252 5.54 -0.42 1.07
C THR A 252 4.33 -1.09 1.72
N ARG A 253 4.53 -2.34 2.18
CA ARG A 253 3.46 -3.14 2.78
C ARG A 253 3.10 -2.70 4.20
N THR A 254 4.05 -2.15 4.94
CA THR A 254 3.89 -1.83 6.36
C THR A 254 4.17 -0.36 6.67
N LYS A 255 3.59 0.14 7.76
CA LYS A 255 3.84 1.49 8.28
C LYS A 255 5.33 1.69 8.64
N THR A 256 5.94 0.72 9.32
CA THR A 256 7.38 0.72 9.61
C THR A 256 8.21 0.78 8.34
N GLY A 257 7.85 -0.01 7.33
CA GLY A 257 8.53 0.03 6.03
C GLY A 257 8.51 1.41 5.38
N THR A 258 7.45 2.22 5.59
CA THR A 258 7.44 3.60 5.09
C THR A 258 8.51 4.45 5.75
N LEU A 259 8.69 4.29 7.06
CA LEU A 259 9.70 5.04 7.82
C LEU A 259 11.12 4.61 7.46
N ASP A 260 11.38 3.30 7.44
CA ASP A 260 12.69 2.72 7.12
C ASP A 260 13.19 3.14 5.74
N VAL A 261 12.30 3.07 4.73
CA VAL A 261 12.64 3.47 3.35
C VAL A 261 12.80 4.99 3.25
N THR A 262 11.97 5.78 3.95
CA THR A 262 12.12 7.24 3.97
C THR A 262 13.46 7.65 4.57
N GLU A 263 13.83 7.11 5.74
CA GLU A 263 15.10 7.39 6.38
C GLU A 263 16.30 7.02 5.50
N LEU A 264 16.20 5.86 4.80
CA LEU A 264 17.20 5.46 3.82
C LEU A 264 17.37 6.51 2.71
N LEU A 265 16.27 7.00 2.14
CA LEU A 265 16.28 7.97 1.05
C LEU A 265 16.85 9.32 1.50
N GLU A 266 16.43 9.83 2.66
CA GLU A 266 16.94 11.07 3.24
C GLU A 266 18.45 11.01 3.52
N LYS A 267 18.94 9.87 4.05
CA LYS A 267 20.40 9.64 4.26
C LYS A 267 21.20 9.74 2.96
N HIS A 268 20.57 9.39 1.81
CA HIS A 268 21.19 9.45 0.51
C HIS A 268 20.89 10.76 -0.25
N GLY A 269 20.26 11.73 0.40
CA GLY A 269 20.05 13.08 -0.13
C GLY A 269 18.81 13.26 -0.99
N PHE A 270 17.88 12.29 -0.99
CA PHE A 270 16.58 12.45 -1.62
C PHE A 270 15.63 13.24 -0.72
N ARG A 271 14.81 14.11 -1.30
CA ARG A 271 13.74 14.82 -0.60
C ARG A 271 12.53 13.90 -0.49
N ALA A 272 12.51 13.06 0.55
CA ALA A 272 11.49 12.05 0.78
C ALA A 272 10.68 12.33 2.05
N ALA A 273 9.45 11.82 2.11
CA ALA A 273 8.64 11.80 3.33
C ALA A 273 7.77 10.52 3.39
N ALA A 274 7.55 10.02 4.59
CA ALA A 274 6.62 8.91 4.82
C ALA A 274 5.17 9.39 4.81
N LEU A 275 4.26 8.53 4.31
CA LEU A 275 2.83 8.74 4.34
C LEU A 275 2.13 7.46 4.81
N ASN A 276 1.64 7.44 6.05
CA ASN A 276 1.00 6.28 6.64
C ASN A 276 -0.17 6.67 7.56
N GLY A 277 -0.91 5.67 8.05
CA GLY A 277 -2.14 5.90 8.81
C GLY A 277 -1.95 6.46 10.22
N ASP A 278 -0.71 6.54 10.74
CA ASP A 278 -0.43 7.06 12.09
C ASP A 278 -0.20 8.59 12.08
N MET A 279 -0.10 9.19 10.90
CA MET A 279 0.06 10.63 10.75
C MET A 279 -1.22 11.38 11.10
N THR A 280 -1.07 12.56 11.73
CA THR A 280 -2.19 13.49 11.87
C THR A 280 -2.64 14.00 10.51
N GLN A 281 -3.92 14.37 10.38
CA GLN A 281 -4.45 14.88 9.11
C GLN A 281 -3.69 16.12 8.62
N GLN A 282 -3.38 17.03 9.52
CA GLN A 282 -2.62 18.24 9.19
C GLN A 282 -1.24 17.92 8.59
N LEU A 283 -0.50 16.99 9.20
CA LEU A 283 0.82 16.60 8.69
C LEU A 283 0.71 15.91 7.33
N ARG A 284 -0.34 15.12 7.14
CA ARG A 284 -0.63 14.45 5.87
C ARG A 284 -0.89 15.47 4.74
N GLU A 285 -1.76 16.45 4.98
CA GLU A 285 -2.06 17.53 4.05
C GLU A 285 -0.80 18.33 3.71
N GLN A 286 -0.03 18.75 4.71
CA GLN A 286 1.26 19.43 4.50
C GLN A 286 2.23 18.61 3.65
N THR A 287 2.29 17.29 3.85
CA THR A 287 3.16 16.41 3.07
C THR A 287 2.73 16.36 1.61
N LEU A 288 1.43 16.25 1.35
CA LEU A 288 0.88 16.25 -0.01
C LEU A 288 1.07 17.61 -0.70
N ASP A 289 0.90 18.72 0.01
CA ASP A 289 1.13 20.06 -0.53
C ASP A 289 2.61 20.31 -0.86
N ARG A 290 3.53 19.81 -0.04
CA ARG A 290 4.96 19.82 -0.35
C ARG A 290 5.29 18.99 -1.59
N LEU A 291 4.59 17.85 -1.81
CA LEU A 291 4.75 17.05 -3.02
C LEU A 291 4.20 17.78 -4.24
N ARG A 292 3.04 18.45 -4.13
CA ARG A 292 2.46 19.27 -5.20
C ARG A 292 3.34 20.44 -5.59
N SER A 293 3.88 21.17 -4.61
CA SER A 293 4.71 22.36 -4.83
C SER A 293 6.14 22.06 -5.29
N GLY A 294 6.58 20.80 -5.29
CA GLY A 294 7.95 20.43 -5.64
C GLY A 294 8.99 20.62 -4.53
N SER A 295 8.54 20.94 -3.32
CA SER A 295 9.41 20.97 -2.13
C SER A 295 9.79 19.57 -1.64
N LEU A 296 9.05 18.56 -2.08
CA LEU A 296 9.25 17.15 -1.86
C LEU A 296 9.20 16.42 -3.21
N ASP A 297 10.08 15.43 -3.42
CA ASP A 297 10.12 14.67 -4.68
C ASP A 297 9.56 13.26 -4.53
N ILE A 298 9.69 12.67 -3.34
CA ILE A 298 9.34 11.27 -3.09
C ILE A 298 8.42 11.15 -1.89
N VAL A 299 7.32 10.41 -2.05
CA VAL A 299 6.48 9.97 -0.94
C VAL A 299 6.56 8.45 -0.83
N VAL A 300 6.85 7.94 0.38
CA VAL A 300 6.82 6.52 0.69
C VAL A 300 5.53 6.21 1.45
N ALA A 301 4.66 5.41 0.87
CA ALA A 301 3.29 5.25 1.37
C ALA A 301 2.86 3.78 1.51
N THR A 302 1.90 3.53 2.39
CA THR A 302 1.10 2.30 2.37
C THR A 302 -0.09 2.47 1.44
N ASP A 303 -0.70 1.34 0.99
CA ASP A 303 -1.88 1.38 0.12
C ASP A 303 -2.99 2.28 0.67
N VAL A 304 -3.34 2.10 1.94
CA VAL A 304 -4.39 2.88 2.60
C VAL A 304 -4.08 4.38 2.62
N ALA A 305 -2.81 4.72 2.86
CA ALA A 305 -2.39 6.12 2.94
C ALA A 305 -2.24 6.77 1.56
N ALA A 306 -1.98 6.02 0.51
CA ALA A 306 -1.84 6.54 -0.85
C ALA A 306 -3.15 6.64 -1.62
N ARG A 307 -4.24 6.10 -1.08
CA ARG A 307 -5.58 6.20 -1.71
C ARG A 307 -6.03 7.65 -1.79
N GLY A 308 -6.70 7.98 -2.88
CA GLY A 308 -7.20 9.32 -3.11
C GLY A 308 -6.13 10.37 -3.46
N ILE A 309 -4.84 10.02 -3.52
CA ILE A 309 -3.81 10.95 -3.98
C ILE A 309 -3.98 11.19 -5.47
N ASP A 310 -4.21 12.45 -5.82
CA ASP A 310 -4.25 12.95 -7.19
C ASP A 310 -3.27 14.12 -7.33
N ILE A 311 -2.07 13.79 -7.78
CA ILE A 311 -0.98 14.76 -7.97
C ILE A 311 -0.38 14.51 -9.34
N GLU A 312 -0.59 15.40 -10.27
CA GLU A 312 -0.19 15.28 -11.68
C GLU A 312 1.32 15.13 -11.87
N ARG A 313 2.12 15.70 -10.93
CA ARG A 313 3.59 15.58 -10.96
C ARG A 313 4.10 14.14 -10.83
N ILE A 314 3.31 13.20 -10.29
CA ILE A 314 3.79 11.84 -10.08
C ILE A 314 4.00 11.17 -11.44
N SER A 315 5.27 11.06 -11.85
CA SER A 315 5.71 10.41 -13.09
C SER A 315 6.24 9.01 -12.86
N LEU A 316 6.61 8.66 -11.60
CA LEU A 316 7.14 7.35 -11.22
C LEU A 316 6.38 6.72 -10.06
N VAL A 317 5.98 5.45 -10.23
CA VAL A 317 5.44 4.60 -9.17
C VAL A 317 6.38 3.43 -8.92
N VAL A 318 6.87 3.28 -7.69
CA VAL A 318 7.70 2.14 -7.31
C VAL A 318 6.92 1.24 -6.34
N ASN A 319 6.63 0.02 -6.76
CA ASN A 319 6.13 -1.03 -5.88
C ASN A 319 7.32 -1.71 -5.20
N TYR A 320 7.82 -1.12 -4.10
CA TYR A 320 8.92 -1.68 -3.31
C TYR A 320 8.53 -3.04 -2.72
N ASP A 321 7.27 -3.18 -2.31
CA ASP A 321 6.64 -4.44 -1.99
C ASP A 321 5.48 -4.71 -2.95
N ILE A 322 5.48 -5.89 -3.56
CA ILE A 322 4.38 -6.33 -4.43
C ILE A 322 3.08 -6.39 -3.63
N PRO A 323 1.94 -5.88 -4.15
CA PRO A 323 0.66 -5.98 -3.48
C PRO A 323 0.17 -7.43 -3.40
N LEU A 324 -0.66 -7.73 -2.41
CA LEU A 324 -1.20 -9.07 -2.20
C LEU A 324 -2.26 -9.45 -3.23
N ASP A 325 -2.97 -8.48 -3.75
CA ASP A 325 -3.99 -8.64 -4.81
C ASP A 325 -3.62 -7.83 -6.07
N ALA A 326 -4.04 -8.34 -7.22
CA ALA A 326 -3.68 -7.77 -8.51
C ALA A 326 -4.38 -6.42 -8.79
N GLU A 327 -5.56 -6.20 -8.22
CA GLU A 327 -6.31 -4.95 -8.40
C GLU A 327 -5.62 -3.80 -7.67
N SER A 328 -5.08 -4.05 -6.47
CA SER A 328 -4.25 -3.05 -5.76
C SER A 328 -3.05 -2.60 -6.61
N TYR A 329 -2.46 -3.48 -7.42
CA TYR A 329 -1.41 -3.08 -8.35
C TYR A 329 -1.90 -2.03 -9.36
N VAL A 330 -3.06 -2.26 -9.95
CA VAL A 330 -3.67 -1.32 -10.92
C VAL A 330 -3.96 0.04 -10.25
N HIS A 331 -4.50 0.03 -9.03
CA HIS A 331 -4.77 1.25 -8.27
C HIS A 331 -3.49 2.01 -7.87
N ARG A 332 -2.38 1.29 -7.61
CA ARG A 332 -1.08 1.91 -7.33
C ARG A 332 -0.51 2.58 -8.56
N ILE A 333 -0.43 1.87 -9.69
CA ILE A 333 0.15 2.43 -10.91
C ILE A 333 -0.72 3.56 -11.48
N GLY A 334 -2.04 3.53 -11.25
CA GLY A 334 -2.96 4.62 -11.58
C GLY A 334 -2.72 5.93 -10.81
N ARG A 335 -1.69 6.01 -9.95
CA ARG A 335 -1.23 7.29 -9.37
C ARG A 335 -0.35 8.08 -10.33
N THR A 336 0.13 7.47 -11.42
CA THR A 336 0.85 8.12 -12.53
C THR A 336 0.09 7.97 -13.84
N GLY A 337 0.57 8.56 -14.93
CA GLY A 337 -0.07 8.48 -16.25
C GLY A 337 -1.40 9.23 -16.31
N ARG A 338 -1.55 10.32 -15.54
CA ARG A 338 -2.79 11.12 -15.46
C ARG A 338 -2.75 12.31 -16.39
N ALA A 339 -3.92 12.86 -16.71
CA ALA A 339 -4.09 14.04 -17.58
C ALA A 339 -3.35 13.93 -18.93
N GLY A 340 -3.30 12.73 -19.52
CA GLY A 340 -2.63 12.48 -20.81
C GLY A 340 -1.10 12.46 -20.76
N ARG A 341 -0.50 12.52 -19.57
CA ARG A 341 0.97 12.38 -19.39
C ARG A 341 1.35 10.91 -19.38
N SER A 342 2.55 10.58 -19.87
CA SER A 342 3.13 9.26 -19.72
C SER A 342 3.60 9.02 -18.28
N GLY A 343 3.49 7.77 -17.80
CA GLY A 343 3.91 7.36 -16.48
C GLY A 343 4.86 6.17 -16.52
N ARG A 344 5.57 5.93 -15.43
CA ARG A 344 6.43 4.77 -15.27
C ARG A 344 6.12 4.02 -13.97
N ALA A 345 6.09 2.69 -14.05
CA ALA A 345 5.88 1.83 -12.90
C ALA A 345 6.99 0.78 -12.81
N LEU A 346 7.61 0.68 -11.65
CA LEU A 346 8.65 -0.29 -11.33
C LEU A 346 8.17 -1.20 -10.19
N LEU A 347 8.33 -2.51 -10.35
CA LEU A 347 7.88 -3.52 -9.39
C LEU A 347 9.07 -4.37 -8.92
N PHE A 348 9.30 -4.45 -7.60
CA PHE A 348 10.27 -5.38 -7.01
C PHE A 348 9.59 -6.70 -6.65
N VAL A 349 10.16 -7.80 -7.14
CA VAL A 349 9.58 -9.14 -6.99
C VAL A 349 10.57 -10.07 -6.31
N GLU A 350 10.25 -10.55 -5.11
CA GLU A 350 11.03 -11.60 -4.46
C GLU A 350 10.75 -12.97 -5.11
N PRO A 351 11.70 -13.92 -5.05
CA PRO A 351 11.51 -15.26 -5.65
C PRO A 351 10.24 -15.97 -5.19
N ARG A 352 9.81 -15.75 -3.93
CA ARG A 352 8.59 -16.31 -3.35
C ARG A 352 7.29 -15.60 -3.83
N GLU A 353 7.41 -14.42 -4.42
CA GLU A 353 6.30 -13.56 -4.84
C GLU A 353 5.94 -13.71 -6.34
N ARG A 354 6.62 -14.58 -7.08
CA ARG A 354 6.36 -14.82 -8.51
C ARG A 354 4.90 -15.17 -8.84
N ARG A 355 4.19 -15.81 -7.88
CA ARG A 355 2.76 -16.10 -8.06
C ARG A 355 1.92 -14.83 -8.07
N LEU A 356 2.25 -13.86 -7.22
CA LEU A 356 1.56 -12.56 -7.18
C LEU A 356 1.79 -11.80 -8.50
N LEU A 357 3.02 -11.80 -9.02
CA LEU A 357 3.32 -11.20 -10.33
C LEU A 357 2.46 -11.82 -11.44
N ARG A 358 2.36 -13.16 -11.53
CA ARG A 358 1.52 -13.82 -12.54
C ARG A 358 0.06 -13.42 -12.42
N ASN A 359 -0.48 -13.26 -11.21
CA ASN A 359 -1.84 -12.80 -11.00
C ASN A 359 -2.04 -11.37 -11.52
N VAL A 360 -1.05 -10.49 -11.31
CA VAL A 360 -1.05 -9.12 -11.85
C VAL A 360 -1.03 -9.16 -13.38
N GLU A 361 -0.10 -9.89 -13.99
CA GLU A 361 0.02 -10.02 -15.45
C GLU A 361 -1.25 -10.58 -16.09
N HIS A 362 -1.89 -11.55 -15.43
CA HIS A 362 -3.16 -12.11 -15.88
C HIS A 362 -4.30 -11.07 -15.86
N LEU A 363 -4.35 -10.23 -14.81
CA LEU A 363 -5.36 -9.18 -14.69
C LEU A 363 -5.17 -8.09 -15.76
N ILE A 364 -3.94 -7.60 -15.92
CA ILE A 364 -3.62 -6.53 -16.89
C ILE A 364 -3.52 -7.06 -18.34
N LYS A 365 -3.56 -8.38 -18.53
CA LYS A 365 -3.42 -9.06 -19.84
C LYS A 365 -2.15 -8.68 -20.60
N LYS A 366 -1.10 -8.36 -19.88
CA LYS A 366 0.21 -7.96 -20.41
C LYS A 366 1.32 -8.50 -19.51
N ASN A 367 2.38 -9.04 -20.11
CA ASN A 367 3.58 -9.40 -19.34
C ASN A 367 4.34 -8.13 -18.96
N ILE A 368 4.83 -8.09 -17.74
CA ILE A 368 5.64 -6.99 -17.23
C ILE A 368 7.11 -7.28 -17.57
N GLU A 369 7.75 -6.35 -18.27
CA GLU A 369 9.12 -6.50 -18.73
C GLU A 369 10.11 -6.59 -17.55
N GLU A 370 11.01 -7.60 -17.59
CA GLU A 370 12.10 -7.70 -16.62
C GLU A 370 13.20 -6.71 -16.97
N VAL A 371 13.57 -5.86 -16.01
CA VAL A 371 14.70 -4.92 -16.16
C VAL A 371 15.88 -5.36 -15.33
N GLU A 372 17.07 -5.11 -15.83
CA GLU A 372 18.32 -5.35 -15.11
C GLU A 372 18.58 -4.21 -14.11
N LEU A 373 19.19 -4.57 -12.97
CA LEU A 373 19.63 -3.57 -12.00
C LEU A 373 20.74 -2.71 -12.61
N PRO A 374 20.62 -1.36 -12.56
CA PRO A 374 21.70 -0.49 -13.01
C PRO A 374 23.04 -0.86 -12.38
N ASN A 375 24.03 -1.20 -13.21
CA ASN A 375 25.37 -1.53 -12.75
C ASN A 375 26.17 -0.27 -12.40
N HIS A 376 27.38 -0.45 -11.84
CA HIS A 376 28.23 0.66 -11.45
C HIS A 376 28.61 1.59 -12.62
N GLU A 377 28.73 1.07 -13.85
CA GLU A 377 29.06 1.87 -15.03
C GLU A 377 27.93 2.81 -15.41
N VAL A 378 26.68 2.32 -15.42
CA VAL A 378 25.47 3.11 -15.71
C VAL A 378 25.30 4.21 -14.66
N LEU A 379 25.47 3.87 -13.37
CA LEU A 379 25.40 4.84 -12.28
C LEU A 379 26.48 5.92 -12.43
N GLN A 380 27.71 5.51 -12.74
CA GLN A 380 28.83 6.43 -12.91
C GLN A 380 28.60 7.37 -14.11
N ALA A 381 28.12 6.84 -15.23
CA ALA A 381 27.75 7.64 -16.40
C ALA A 381 26.65 8.66 -16.08
N CYS A 382 25.59 8.24 -15.34
CA CYS A 382 24.51 9.12 -14.91
C CYS A 382 25.03 10.24 -13.99
N ARG A 383 25.85 9.92 -12.99
CA ARG A 383 26.47 10.90 -12.09
C ARG A 383 27.33 11.90 -12.83
N ARG A 384 28.17 11.42 -13.75
CA ARG A 384 29.03 12.28 -14.58
C ARG A 384 28.20 13.22 -15.44
N LYS A 385 27.12 12.71 -16.06
CA LYS A 385 26.21 13.52 -16.85
C LYS A 385 25.57 14.62 -15.99
N LYS A 386 24.90 14.25 -14.90
CA LYS A 386 24.25 15.22 -13.98
C LYS A 386 25.25 16.23 -13.42
N PHE A 387 26.47 15.82 -13.14
CA PHE A 387 27.53 16.72 -12.68
C PHE A 387 27.98 17.67 -13.78
N LYS A 388 28.18 17.19 -15.01
CA LYS A 388 28.50 18.01 -16.18
C LYS A 388 27.42 19.04 -16.45
N ASP A 389 26.14 18.63 -16.43
CA ASP A 389 25.00 19.52 -16.69
C ASP A 389 24.95 20.66 -15.65
N LYS A 390 25.23 20.35 -14.37
CA LYS A 390 25.35 21.37 -13.31
C LYS A 390 26.47 22.36 -13.57
N ILE A 391 27.64 21.89 -13.99
CA ILE A 391 28.77 22.75 -14.33
C ILE A 391 28.41 23.62 -15.53
N THR A 392 27.84 23.03 -16.58
CA THR A 392 27.44 23.76 -17.79
C THR A 392 26.48 24.90 -17.48
N ALA A 393 25.48 24.64 -16.62
CA ALA A 393 24.54 25.68 -16.18
C ALA A 393 25.22 26.81 -15.40
N GLN A 394 26.29 26.51 -14.64
CA GLN A 394 27.04 27.55 -13.91
C GLN A 394 27.98 28.35 -14.84
N LEU A 395 28.47 27.74 -15.93
CA LEU A 395 29.30 28.46 -16.90
C LEU A 395 28.56 29.59 -17.64
N GLU A 396 27.24 29.51 -17.67
CA GLU A 396 26.36 30.54 -18.26
C GLU A 396 25.91 31.61 -17.23
N HIS A 397 26.33 31.49 -15.95
CA HIS A 397 25.93 32.40 -14.90
C HIS A 397 26.64 33.74 -15.02
N HIS A 398 25.88 34.86 -14.88
CA HIS A 398 26.39 36.22 -15.05
C HIS A 398 27.48 36.63 -14.05
N ASP A 399 27.54 36.03 -12.87
CA ASP A 399 28.55 36.32 -11.84
C ASP A 399 29.88 35.58 -12.04
N LEU A 400 30.01 34.79 -13.09
CA LEU A 400 31.20 33.92 -13.27
C LEU A 400 32.51 34.75 -13.34
N ASP A 401 32.45 35.95 -13.89
CA ASP A 401 33.63 36.82 -14.01
C ASP A 401 34.18 37.27 -12.66
N LEU A 402 33.30 37.52 -11.68
CA LEU A 402 33.71 37.85 -10.30
C LEU A 402 34.50 36.69 -9.67
N TYR A 403 34.07 35.44 -9.93
CA TYR A 403 34.76 34.25 -9.43
C TYR A 403 36.08 33.98 -10.17
N ARG A 404 36.23 34.43 -11.43
CA ARG A 404 37.51 34.37 -12.17
C ARG A 404 38.53 35.31 -11.53
N GLU A 405 38.17 36.56 -11.23
CA GLU A 405 39.04 37.48 -10.50
C GLU A 405 39.47 36.95 -9.14
N LEU A 406 38.53 36.37 -8.38
CA LEU A 406 38.84 35.77 -7.08
C LEU A 406 39.79 34.58 -7.22
N LEU A 407 39.70 33.80 -8.29
CA LEU A 407 40.52 32.63 -8.56
C LEU A 407 41.98 33.05 -8.83
N GLU A 408 42.21 34.17 -9.55
CA GLU A 408 43.53 34.76 -9.77
C GLU A 408 44.19 35.23 -8.47
N ASP A 409 43.42 35.77 -7.52
CA ASP A 409 43.93 36.18 -6.21
C ASP A 409 44.27 35.03 -5.27
N MET A 410 43.55 33.89 -5.37
CA MET A 410 43.69 32.76 -4.45
C MET A 410 44.79 31.78 -4.83
N PHE A 411 45.19 31.67 -6.09
CA PHE A 411 46.10 30.66 -6.58
C PHE A 411 47.33 31.27 -7.27
N THR A 412 48.50 30.67 -7.03
CA THR A 412 49.76 31.12 -7.61
C THR A 412 49.97 30.51 -9.00
N ALA A 413 50.83 31.16 -9.82
CA ALA A 413 51.13 30.70 -11.18
C ALA A 413 51.77 29.29 -11.28
N ASP A 414 52.25 28.76 -10.17
CA ASP A 414 52.84 27.40 -10.09
C ASP A 414 51.77 26.28 -10.00
N GLN A 415 50.47 26.63 -9.81
CA GLN A 415 49.41 25.64 -9.70
C GLN A 415 48.68 25.48 -11.02
N SER A 416 48.58 24.26 -11.50
CA SER A 416 47.87 23.93 -12.73
C SER A 416 46.37 24.21 -12.60
N GLN A 417 45.77 24.90 -13.55
CA GLN A 417 44.32 25.12 -13.58
C GLN A 417 43.55 23.80 -13.60
N GLU A 418 44.12 22.75 -14.22
CA GLU A 418 43.56 21.41 -14.28
C GLU A 418 43.51 20.75 -12.89
N ASP A 419 44.57 20.92 -12.08
CA ASP A 419 44.62 20.39 -10.70
C ASP A 419 43.66 21.11 -9.81
N ILE A 420 43.50 22.43 -9.92
CA ILE A 420 42.51 23.23 -9.19
C ILE A 420 41.11 22.76 -9.56
N ALA A 421 40.81 22.60 -10.83
CA ALA A 421 39.51 22.13 -11.29
C ALA A 421 39.22 20.70 -10.78
N ALA A 422 40.22 19.79 -10.83
CA ALA A 422 40.10 18.43 -10.31
C ALA A 422 39.83 18.43 -8.78
N ALA A 423 40.54 19.27 -8.03
CA ALA A 423 40.32 19.42 -6.59
C ALA A 423 38.90 19.96 -6.28
N MET A 424 38.44 20.98 -7.04
CA MET A 424 37.07 21.48 -6.92
C MET A 424 36.03 20.40 -7.23
N MET A 425 36.24 19.59 -8.26
CA MET A 425 35.37 18.44 -8.56
C MET A 425 35.33 17.44 -7.40
N MET A 426 36.46 17.14 -6.77
CA MET A 426 36.54 16.25 -5.61
C MET A 426 35.76 16.81 -4.42
N LEU A 427 35.79 18.11 -4.18
CA LEU A 427 35.04 18.78 -3.12
C LEU A 427 33.53 18.81 -3.43
N LEU A 428 33.15 19.16 -4.67
CA LEU A 428 31.78 19.33 -5.10
C LEU A 428 31.01 18.00 -5.25
N GLN A 429 31.69 16.88 -5.52
CA GLN A 429 31.01 15.57 -5.64
C GLN A 429 30.31 15.13 -4.35
N GLY A 430 30.73 15.63 -3.18
CA GLY A 430 30.10 15.36 -1.89
C GLY A 430 30.02 13.86 -1.58
N LYS A 431 28.83 13.42 -1.13
CA LYS A 431 28.58 12.01 -0.79
C LYS A 431 28.44 11.09 -2.02
N GLN A 432 28.12 11.65 -3.18
CA GLN A 432 27.92 10.90 -4.44
C GLN A 432 29.21 10.85 -5.25
N LYS A 433 30.07 9.87 -4.97
CA LYS A 433 31.34 9.72 -5.68
C LYS A 433 31.13 9.54 -7.18
N LEU A 434 31.86 10.31 -7.98
CA LEU A 434 31.85 10.24 -9.45
C LEU A 434 32.55 8.99 -10.01
N ILE A 435 33.42 8.37 -9.20
CA ILE A 435 34.13 7.15 -9.50
C ILE A 435 33.66 6.08 -8.51
N LEU A 436 33.05 5.02 -9.05
CA LEU A 436 32.53 3.91 -8.26
C LEU A 436 33.44 2.67 -8.43
N PRO A 437 33.65 1.89 -7.38
CA PRO A 437 34.30 0.58 -7.51
C PRO A 437 33.38 -0.35 -8.34
N PRO A 438 33.97 -1.35 -9.04
CA PRO A 438 33.21 -2.35 -9.75
C PRO A 438 32.27 -3.11 -8.80
N ASP A 439 31.12 -3.52 -9.35
CA ASP A 439 30.13 -4.29 -8.58
C ASP A 439 30.72 -5.65 -8.15
N PRO A 440 30.38 -6.16 -6.97
CA PRO A 440 30.80 -7.48 -6.55
C PRO A 440 30.28 -8.54 -7.54
N VAL A 441 31.17 -9.45 -7.94
CA VAL A 441 30.84 -10.54 -8.86
C VAL A 441 29.80 -11.45 -8.19
N VAL A 442 28.55 -11.35 -8.61
CA VAL A 442 27.50 -12.28 -8.22
C VAL A 442 27.63 -13.54 -9.08
N ASP A 443 28.07 -14.64 -8.47
CA ASP A 443 28.34 -15.90 -9.15
C ASP A 443 27.07 -16.46 -9.84
N LYS A 444 27.02 -16.31 -11.16
CA LYS A 444 25.88 -16.76 -12.01
C LYS A 444 25.77 -18.29 -12.06
N LYS A 445 26.81 -19.04 -11.64
CA LYS A 445 26.80 -20.51 -11.64
C LYS A 445 25.86 -21.13 -10.60
N ALA A 446 25.66 -20.48 -9.46
CA ALA A 446 24.70 -20.96 -8.45
C ALA A 446 23.22 -20.89 -8.91
N ARG A 447 22.94 -20.25 -10.03
CA ARG A 447 21.59 -20.10 -10.62
C ARG A 447 21.17 -21.27 -11.50
N ARG A 448 22.08 -21.80 -12.35
CA ARG A 448 21.76 -22.91 -13.27
C ARG A 448 21.41 -24.19 -12.51
N ASP A 449 22.17 -24.52 -11.49
CA ASP A 449 21.93 -25.75 -10.69
C ASP A 449 20.62 -25.74 -9.88
N ARG A 450 20.05 -24.56 -9.57
CA ARG A 450 18.74 -24.47 -8.90
C ARG A 450 17.54 -24.51 -9.85
N ASN A 451 17.66 -23.97 -11.05
CA ASN A 451 16.57 -24.01 -12.04
C ASN A 451 16.45 -25.39 -12.72
N GLU A 452 17.55 -26.10 -12.95
CA GLU A 452 17.49 -27.45 -13.54
C GLU A 452 16.96 -28.53 -12.57
N ARG A 453 16.95 -28.26 -11.26
CA ARG A 453 16.32 -29.12 -10.24
C ARG A 453 14.83 -28.86 -10.02
N GLY A 454 14.28 -27.78 -10.56
CA GLY A 454 12.87 -27.42 -10.46
C GLY A 454 11.95 -28.09 -11.49
N ASP A 455 12.47 -28.43 -12.68
CA ASP A 455 11.66 -28.88 -13.82
C ASP A 455 11.60 -30.42 -14.03
N ARG A 456 12.18 -31.20 -13.10
CA ARG A 456 12.05 -32.68 -13.13
C ARG A 456 11.33 -33.21 -11.92
N ARG A 457 10.03 -32.99 -11.83
CA ARG A 457 9.12 -33.76 -10.95
C ARG A 457 7.78 -34.02 -11.62
N GLU A 458 7.80 -34.94 -12.58
CA GLU A 458 6.69 -35.86 -12.82
C GLU A 458 7.28 -37.28 -12.85
N ASN A 459 7.17 -38.02 -11.79
CA ASN A 459 6.56 -39.34 -11.68
C ASN A 459 6.87 -40.00 -10.33
N PRO A 460 5.90 -40.69 -9.70
CA PRO A 460 6.07 -41.24 -8.39
C PRO A 460 6.47 -42.73 -8.50
N ARG A 461 7.52 -43.12 -7.87
CA ARG A 461 7.72 -44.46 -7.21
C ARG A 461 9.19 -44.69 -6.88
N SER A 462 9.37 -44.99 -5.62
CA SER A 462 10.45 -45.77 -4.98
C SER A 462 11.45 -45.01 -4.11
N SER A 463 11.32 -45.33 -2.83
CA SER A 463 12.37 -45.59 -1.83
C SER A 463 13.39 -44.51 -1.47
N GLU A 464 13.26 -44.10 -0.20
CA GLU A 464 14.32 -43.92 0.80
C GLU A 464 15.70 -43.45 0.30
N ARG A 465 15.96 -42.14 0.49
CA ARG A 465 17.26 -41.64 0.99
C ARG A 465 17.07 -40.27 1.63
N ARG A 466 17.17 -40.24 2.94
CA ARG A 466 17.37 -39.06 3.78
C ARG A 466 18.61 -38.31 3.28
N GLY A 467 18.43 -37.11 2.77
CA GLY A 467 19.48 -36.16 2.46
C GLY A 467 19.48 -35.03 3.49
N GLU A 468 20.56 -34.90 4.22
CA GLU A 468 20.84 -33.90 5.25
C GLU A 468 20.66 -32.47 4.76
N ARG A 469 19.85 -31.72 5.47
CA ARG A 469 19.80 -30.24 5.35
C ARG A 469 21.03 -29.68 6.05
N LYS A 470 22.01 -29.21 5.29
CA LYS A 470 23.08 -28.35 5.81
C LYS A 470 22.50 -27.01 6.22
N GLY A 471 22.38 -26.80 7.53
CA GLY A 471 22.13 -25.50 8.14
C GLY A 471 23.33 -24.58 7.92
N TYR A 472 23.09 -23.36 7.50
CA TYR A 472 24.06 -22.27 7.57
C TYR A 472 24.16 -21.86 9.05
N GLY A 473 25.09 -22.46 9.78
CA GLY A 473 25.48 -22.09 11.12
C GLY A 473 26.89 -21.54 11.09
N ASN A 474 27.05 -20.31 11.55
CA ASN A 474 28.33 -19.74 11.93
C ASN A 474 28.92 -20.63 13.04
N PRO A 475 30.20 -21.01 13.02
CA PRO A 475 30.79 -21.96 13.97
C PRO A 475 31.19 -21.27 15.29
N GLN A 476 30.29 -20.53 15.91
CA GLN A 476 30.54 -20.08 17.28
C GLN A 476 30.05 -21.19 18.25
N PRO A 477 30.85 -21.51 19.29
CA PRO A 477 30.40 -22.46 20.32
C PRO A 477 29.16 -21.89 21.04
N MET A 478 28.15 -22.75 21.24
CA MET A 478 26.89 -22.41 21.85
C MET A 478 26.71 -23.12 23.17
N ASP A 479 26.12 -22.43 24.14
CA ASP A 479 25.73 -22.96 25.44
C ASP A 479 24.23 -23.25 25.46
N LEU A 480 23.85 -24.33 26.15
CA LEU A 480 22.46 -24.75 26.30
C LEU A 480 21.90 -24.25 27.63
N TYR A 481 20.80 -23.56 27.57
CA TYR A 481 20.08 -23.02 28.71
C TYR A 481 18.68 -23.61 28.81
N ARG A 482 18.20 -23.79 30.03
CA ARG A 482 16.81 -24.15 30.34
C ARG A 482 16.05 -22.94 30.83
N ILE A 483 14.82 -22.79 30.39
CA ILE A 483 13.88 -21.77 30.84
C ILE A 483 12.59 -22.45 31.33
N GLU A 484 12.05 -21.98 32.45
CA GLU A 484 10.90 -22.59 33.16
C GLU A 484 9.55 -22.10 32.55
N VAL A 485 9.47 -22.02 31.22
CA VAL A 485 8.26 -21.74 30.45
C VAL A 485 8.12 -22.74 29.32
N GLY A 486 6.94 -23.28 29.13
CA GLY A 486 6.65 -24.34 28.17
C GLY A 486 5.34 -24.14 27.41
N ARG A 487 4.95 -25.17 26.66
CA ARG A 487 3.69 -25.17 25.88
C ARG A 487 2.45 -25.06 26.78
N GLY A 488 2.48 -25.66 27.97
CA GLY A 488 1.39 -25.59 28.94
C GLY A 488 1.08 -24.18 29.41
N ASP A 489 2.05 -23.25 29.30
CA ASP A 489 1.90 -21.83 29.62
C ASP A 489 1.40 -21.00 28.41
N GLY A 490 1.04 -21.62 27.27
CA GLY A 490 0.64 -20.94 26.05
C GLY A 490 1.81 -20.27 25.31
N VAL A 491 3.06 -20.65 25.60
CA VAL A 491 4.27 -20.04 25.04
C VAL A 491 4.62 -20.68 23.70
N GLU A 492 4.86 -19.85 22.68
CA GLU A 492 5.41 -20.24 21.39
C GLU A 492 6.86 -19.77 21.25
N VAL A 493 7.61 -20.36 20.31
CA VAL A 493 9.01 -20.01 20.03
C VAL A 493 9.20 -18.51 19.80
N ARG A 494 8.27 -17.86 19.10
CA ARG A 494 8.32 -16.40 18.83
C ARG A 494 8.29 -15.55 20.09
N HIS A 495 7.58 -15.98 21.13
CA HIS A 495 7.49 -15.25 22.40
C HIS A 495 8.82 -15.31 23.17
N ILE A 496 9.51 -16.46 23.11
CA ILE A 496 10.83 -16.61 23.74
C ILE A 496 11.89 -15.82 22.98
N VAL A 497 11.90 -15.90 21.64
CA VAL A 497 12.83 -15.13 20.79
C VAL A 497 12.64 -13.64 21.00
N GLY A 498 11.39 -13.17 21.03
CA GLY A 498 11.06 -11.75 21.25
C GLY A 498 11.54 -11.25 22.62
N ALA A 499 11.29 -12.03 23.69
CA ALA A 499 11.72 -11.64 25.03
C ALA A 499 13.24 -11.55 25.16
N ILE A 500 13.97 -12.53 24.61
CA ILE A 500 15.46 -12.53 24.68
C ILE A 500 16.08 -11.47 23.79
N ALA A 501 15.53 -11.26 22.59
CA ALA A 501 16.04 -10.25 21.67
C ALA A 501 15.83 -8.83 22.20
N ASN A 502 14.66 -8.53 22.77
CA ASN A 502 14.32 -7.20 23.28
C ASN A 502 15.04 -6.87 24.58
N GLU A 503 15.11 -7.82 25.53
CA GLU A 503 15.70 -7.58 26.86
C GLU A 503 17.23 -7.68 26.86
N GLY A 504 17.79 -8.46 25.93
CA GLY A 504 19.23 -8.70 25.85
C GLY A 504 19.95 -7.89 24.78
N ASP A 505 19.22 -7.13 23.98
CA ASP A 505 19.72 -6.46 22.75
C ASP A 505 20.51 -7.44 21.83
N ILE A 506 20.06 -8.71 21.83
CA ILE A 506 20.68 -9.78 21.05
C ILE A 506 19.91 -9.92 19.73
N ASN A 507 20.61 -9.80 18.62
CA ASN A 507 20.03 -10.06 17.32
C ASN A 507 19.57 -11.53 17.24
N SER A 508 18.32 -11.76 16.82
CA SER A 508 17.68 -13.09 16.73
C SER A 508 18.49 -14.14 15.96
N ARG A 509 19.42 -13.71 15.07
CA ARG A 509 20.34 -14.60 14.35
C ARG A 509 21.39 -15.29 15.24
N TYR A 510 21.63 -14.79 16.43
CA TYR A 510 22.56 -15.37 17.43
C TYR A 510 21.83 -16.30 18.41
N ILE A 511 20.51 -16.40 18.34
CA ILE A 511 19.71 -17.35 19.10
C ILE A 511 19.69 -18.66 18.32
N GLY A 512 20.21 -19.74 18.93
CA GLY A 512 20.29 -21.06 18.33
C GLY A 512 18.97 -21.81 18.40
N HIS A 513 19.04 -23.14 18.51
CA HIS A 513 17.86 -23.97 18.49
C HIS A 513 17.04 -23.84 19.79
N ILE A 514 15.70 -23.70 19.65
CA ILE A 514 14.75 -23.67 20.76
C ILE A 514 13.88 -24.92 20.69
N LYS A 515 13.89 -25.73 21.77
CA LYS A 515 12.99 -26.88 21.92
C LYS A 515 11.96 -26.58 23.02
N LEU A 516 10.68 -26.61 22.65
CA LEU A 516 9.55 -26.42 23.57
C LEU A 516 9.09 -27.76 24.11
N TYR A 517 9.04 -27.89 25.44
CA TYR A 517 8.41 -28.99 26.17
C TYR A 517 7.14 -28.46 26.86
N ASP A 518 6.42 -29.33 27.56
CA ASP A 518 5.14 -28.92 28.14
C ASP A 518 5.33 -27.94 29.30
N ASP A 519 6.28 -28.15 30.23
CA ASP A 519 6.50 -27.31 31.41
C ASP A 519 7.72 -26.39 31.33
N TYR A 520 8.65 -26.64 30.39
CA TYR A 520 9.88 -25.89 30.24
C TYR A 520 10.31 -25.82 28.77
N SER A 521 11.35 -25.06 28.49
CA SER A 521 11.95 -25.03 27.16
C SER A 521 13.47 -25.00 27.25
N THR A 522 14.15 -25.41 26.19
CA THR A 522 15.61 -25.28 26.09
C THR A 522 15.98 -24.36 24.94
N ILE A 523 17.03 -23.57 25.13
CA ILE A 523 17.51 -22.60 24.16
C ILE A 523 19.03 -22.61 24.08
N GLU A 524 19.56 -22.48 22.87
CA GLU A 524 20.99 -22.34 22.62
C GLU A 524 21.34 -20.87 22.43
N LEU A 525 22.33 -20.37 23.20
CA LEU A 525 22.85 -19.02 23.12
C LEU A 525 24.39 -19.05 22.95
N PRO A 526 25.01 -17.99 22.42
CA PRO A 526 26.47 -17.92 22.26
C PRO A 526 27.21 -18.15 23.57
N GLN A 527 28.32 -18.86 23.52
CA GLN A 527 29.17 -19.14 24.68
C GLN A 527 29.78 -17.83 25.21
N GLY A 528 29.91 -17.73 26.54
CA GLY A 528 30.53 -16.57 27.17
C GLY A 528 29.58 -15.39 27.42
N MET A 529 28.29 -15.63 27.56
CA MET A 529 27.31 -14.60 27.91
C MET A 529 27.64 -13.91 29.24
N PRO A 530 27.54 -12.56 29.33
CA PRO A 530 27.78 -11.82 30.58
C PRO A 530 26.83 -12.30 31.69
N LYS A 531 27.37 -12.47 32.91
CA LYS A 531 26.59 -12.91 34.08
C LYS A 531 25.39 -11.97 34.38
N GLU A 532 25.57 -10.70 34.16
CA GLU A 532 24.55 -9.67 34.36
C GLU A 532 23.34 -9.88 33.42
N LEU A 533 23.62 -10.21 32.17
CA LEU A 533 22.58 -10.48 31.16
C LEU A 533 21.81 -11.77 31.49
N LEU A 534 22.50 -12.81 31.98
CA LEU A 534 21.84 -14.05 32.41
C LEU A 534 20.95 -13.82 33.64
N GLN A 535 21.35 -12.94 34.57
CA GLN A 535 20.53 -12.54 35.71
C GLN A 535 19.30 -11.72 35.28
N GLN A 536 19.43 -10.90 34.23
CA GLN A 536 18.33 -10.17 33.62
C GLN A 536 17.34 -11.15 33.00
N PHE A 537 17.79 -12.10 32.18
CA PHE A 537 16.96 -13.13 31.61
C PHE A 537 16.23 -14.01 32.62
N ALA A 538 16.88 -14.31 33.76
CA ALA A 538 16.21 -15.03 34.83
C ALA A 538 14.99 -14.29 35.42
N LYS A 539 14.98 -12.96 35.35
CA LYS A 539 13.88 -12.10 35.84
C LYS A 539 12.87 -11.73 34.72
N THR A 540 13.27 -11.83 33.46
CA THR A 540 12.45 -11.51 32.29
C THR A 540 11.20 -12.39 32.25
N ARG A 541 10.06 -11.82 31.84
CA ARG A 541 8.81 -12.53 31.72
C ARG A 541 8.48 -12.80 30.25
N VAL A 542 8.02 -14.01 29.97
CA VAL A 542 7.42 -14.40 28.71
C VAL A 542 5.93 -14.56 28.96
N LEU A 543 5.12 -13.78 28.30
CA LEU A 543 3.71 -13.58 28.68
C LEU A 543 3.62 -13.16 30.16
N ASN A 544 3.02 -13.95 31.02
CA ASN A 544 2.86 -13.64 32.44
C ASN A 544 3.80 -14.42 33.38
N LYS A 545 4.66 -15.31 32.84
CA LYS A 545 5.53 -16.21 33.62
C LYS A 545 7.01 -15.82 33.49
N GLN A 546 7.76 -15.85 34.61
CA GLN A 546 9.19 -15.59 34.61
C GLN A 546 9.95 -16.74 33.93
N MET A 547 10.94 -16.40 33.09
CA MET A 547 11.75 -17.38 32.36
C MET A 547 12.63 -18.25 33.27
N ARG A 548 13.15 -17.70 34.37
CA ARG A 548 14.08 -18.38 35.30
C ARG A 548 15.16 -19.18 34.56
N MET A 549 15.89 -18.48 33.66
CA MET A 549 16.92 -19.10 32.84
C MET A 549 18.04 -19.69 33.67
N SER A 550 18.44 -20.93 33.39
CA SER A 550 19.52 -21.66 34.02
C SER A 550 20.42 -22.33 32.99
N PHE A 551 21.72 -22.33 33.19
CA PHE A 551 22.70 -23.01 32.35
C PHE A 551 22.61 -24.53 32.55
N ILE A 552 22.58 -25.31 31.46
CA ILE A 552 22.54 -26.79 31.51
C ILE A 552 23.91 -27.35 31.12
N GLY A 553 24.59 -26.76 30.13
CA GLY A 553 25.85 -27.27 29.61
C GLY A 553 26.16 -26.72 28.21
N GLU A 554 27.23 -27.20 27.60
CA GLU A 554 27.57 -26.85 26.21
C GLU A 554 26.59 -27.52 25.26
N ALA A 555 26.15 -26.79 24.22
CA ALA A 555 25.30 -27.34 23.16
C ALA A 555 26.11 -28.34 22.32
N LYS A 556 25.88 -29.61 22.50
CA LYS A 556 26.48 -30.67 21.65
C LYS A 556 25.81 -30.58 20.29
N GLY A 557 26.56 -30.14 19.28
CA GLY A 557 26.13 -30.25 17.89
C GLY A 557 25.80 -31.74 17.59
N GLU A 558 24.56 -32.02 17.23
CA GLU A 558 24.15 -33.37 16.80
C GLU A 558 24.95 -33.78 15.56
N ARG A 559 26.05 -34.51 15.78
CA ARG A 559 26.62 -35.43 14.82
C ARG A 559 26.07 -36.83 15.17
N GLY A 560 25.29 -37.35 14.23
CA GLY A 560 24.96 -38.74 13.96
C GLY A 560 24.98 -39.76 15.09
N GLY A 561 23.82 -40.38 15.30
CA GLY A 561 23.69 -41.83 15.57
C GLY A 561 24.22 -42.34 16.89
N ASP A 562 23.38 -42.48 17.89
CA ASP A 562 23.61 -43.42 18.97
C ASP A 562 22.68 -44.61 18.86
N ASN A 563 23.35 -45.71 18.48
CA ASN A 563 22.91 -47.06 18.54
C ASN A 563 22.95 -47.55 20.02
N PHE A 564 21.83 -47.62 20.70
CA PHE A 564 21.75 -48.33 21.98
C PHE A 564 21.02 -49.64 21.76
N GLY A 565 21.85 -50.70 21.61
CA GLY A 565 21.45 -52.10 21.75
C GLY A 565 21.11 -52.42 23.21
N GLY A 566 19.88 -52.74 23.49
CA GLY A 566 19.38 -53.22 24.77
C GLY A 566 18.50 -54.45 24.59
N LYS A 567 19.04 -55.59 24.98
CA LYS A 567 18.57 -56.95 24.99
C LYS A 567 17.06 -57.17 25.14
N ARG A 568 16.56 -58.01 24.22
CA ARG A 568 15.29 -58.75 24.33
C ARG A 568 15.27 -59.66 25.56
N ARG A 569 14.17 -59.59 26.32
CA ARG A 569 13.61 -60.75 27.04
C ARG A 569 12.12 -60.79 26.78
N GLY A 570 11.73 -61.91 26.26
CA GLY A 570 10.39 -62.23 25.83
C GLY A 570 9.42 -62.45 27.00
N GLY A 571 8.19 -62.17 26.73
CA GLY A 571 7.03 -62.51 27.55
C GLY A 571 5.83 -62.56 26.61
N ARG A 572 5.48 -63.77 26.24
CA ARG A 572 4.32 -64.23 25.48
C ARG A 572 3.14 -64.22 26.44
N PHE A 573 2.05 -63.51 26.16
CA PHE A 573 0.73 -63.91 26.68
C PHE A 573 -0.36 -63.52 25.64
N GLU A 574 -1.30 -64.42 25.60
CA GLU A 574 -2.29 -64.80 24.61
C GLU A 574 -3.45 -63.80 24.46
N ASP A 575 -3.92 -63.83 23.27
CA ASP A 575 -5.21 -63.55 22.68
C ASP A 575 -6.42 -63.88 23.56
N LYS A 576 -7.38 -63.01 23.72
CA LYS A 576 -8.82 -63.30 23.84
C LYS A 576 -9.65 -62.11 23.38
N GLY A 577 -10.31 -62.31 22.28
CA GLY A 577 -11.30 -61.46 21.71
C GLY A 577 -12.59 -61.36 22.53
N PHE A 578 -13.28 -60.23 22.40
CA PHE A 578 -14.73 -60.24 22.62
C PHE A 578 -15.40 -59.28 21.62
N LYS A 579 -16.36 -59.86 20.94
CA LYS A 579 -17.33 -59.23 20.03
C LYS A 579 -18.49 -58.60 20.80
N GLY A 580 -19.15 -57.66 20.18
CA GLY A 580 -20.54 -57.28 20.40
C GLY A 580 -20.69 -55.85 20.92
N ASP A 581 -21.59 -55.02 20.59
CA ASP A 581 -22.66 -54.97 19.62
C ASP A 581 -23.24 -53.52 19.67
N ARG A 582 -23.85 -53.12 18.59
CA ARG A 582 -24.62 -51.92 18.38
C ARG A 582 -25.62 -51.59 19.47
N LYS A 583 -25.91 -50.28 19.73
CA LYS A 583 -27.27 -49.68 19.60
C LYS A 583 -27.32 -48.20 19.90
N PHE A 584 -27.84 -47.48 18.94
CA PHE A 584 -28.71 -46.29 18.95
C PHE A 584 -29.33 -45.91 20.29
N LYS A 585 -29.37 -44.60 20.59
CA LYS A 585 -30.62 -43.86 20.90
C LYS A 585 -30.46 -42.34 20.90
N GLU A 586 -31.33 -41.74 20.15
CA GLU A 586 -31.77 -40.34 20.14
C GLU A 586 -32.46 -39.92 21.46
N LYS A 587 -32.65 -38.61 21.49
CA LYS A 587 -33.62 -37.79 22.28
C LYS A 587 -32.97 -37.02 23.44
N SER A 588 -33.29 -35.75 23.73
CA SER A 588 -34.33 -34.84 23.29
C SER A 588 -34.12 -33.50 24.00
N HIS A 589 -34.60 -32.44 23.34
CA HIS A 589 -34.96 -31.13 23.90
C HIS A 589 -35.27 -31.06 25.38
N ARG A 590 -34.85 -29.95 26.03
CA ARG A 590 -35.76 -29.08 26.84
C ARG A 590 -35.14 -27.74 27.20
N THR A 591 -35.79 -26.69 26.69
CA THR A 591 -36.02 -25.33 27.20
C THR A 591 -36.02 -25.21 28.71
N PHE A 592 -35.43 -24.13 29.23
CA PHE A 592 -36.00 -23.42 30.38
C PHE A 592 -35.80 -21.91 30.25
N LYS A 593 -36.92 -21.23 30.34
CA LYS A 593 -37.17 -19.81 30.37
C LYS A 593 -37.16 -19.32 31.83
N GLU A 594 -36.87 -18.00 31.99
CA GLU A 594 -37.34 -17.09 33.06
C GLU A 594 -36.69 -17.10 34.43
N LYS A 595 -36.18 -15.93 34.80
CA LYS A 595 -36.65 -14.99 35.82
C LYS A 595 -35.62 -13.85 35.93
N ARG A 596 -35.90 -12.65 35.51
CA ARG A 596 -36.59 -11.50 36.17
C ARG A 596 -36.16 -11.23 37.60
N GLU A 597 -35.62 -10.08 37.75
CA GLU A 597 -36.00 -8.94 38.59
C GLU A 597 -35.10 -8.58 39.79
N PHE A 598 -34.88 -7.29 39.86
CA PHE A 598 -34.77 -6.37 41.01
C PHE A 598 -33.37 -5.95 41.52
N ARG A 599 -33.09 -4.72 41.35
CA ARG A 599 -32.86 -3.53 42.24
C ARG A 599 -31.52 -2.87 41.94
N LYS A 600 -31.41 -1.67 41.77
CA LYS A 600 -31.85 -0.30 41.99
C LYS A 600 -31.23 0.60 40.95
#